data_b3d0595243f1d9d022c2f4462d0fbdae
#
_entry.id   b3d0595243f1d9d022c2f4462d0fbdae
#
_cell.length_a   1.000
_cell.length_b   1.000
_cell.length_c   1.000
_cell.angle_alpha   90.00
_cell.angle_beta   90.00
_cell.angle_gamma   90.00
#
_symmetry.space_group_name_H-M   'P 1'
#
loop_
_entity.id
_entity.type
_entity.pdbx_description
1 polymer ?
#
loop_
_entity_poly.entity_id
_entity_poly.type
_entity_poly.pdbx_seq_one_letter_code
_entity_poly.pdbx_strand_id
1 'polypeptide(L)'
;MLAKFKKHTQQGNKVNVVVVRENAVNLRDSVYGQIVWAISKLGMVREFRYSVSPMKIVHKRTGSTFYFYGGDNPERLKSNTVGDLMALWYEEAANFKSAEVFDQTNPTFIRQKADCVDQVQVIYSYNPPKNPFDWVNEWVDEKTGDPDYFVDKSTYLDDELGFTTKQQLALIESYKRNDYDYYRWLYLGEVIGLGNNVYNMALFHEVDELPDDDYVAELAYSIDSGNQTSATTCLCLGITGKGNVILLDTYYYSPAGLANKKAPSQLAKELHEFIKQTASEFPEAPIIKRTVDSAEGGLRNQYYNDYGTRLHGVNKSEKKATYIDYPQDLLAQGRVFILRKKSNNIFITQHREYRWDESSLESDNPKVIKENDHTCDAFQYFCMDNKRLLGLKK
;
A
#
# COMPACT_ATOMS: atom_id res chain seq x y z
N MET A 1 -20.94 -7.93 14.05
CA MET A 1 -21.93 -7.69 12.96
C MET A 1 -22.63 -8.98 12.54
N LEU A 2 -21.94 -9.99 11.96
CA LEU A 2 -22.56 -11.20 11.39
C LEU A 2 -23.35 -12.06 12.43
N ALA A 3 -22.90 -12.13 13.69
CA ALA A 3 -23.63 -12.81 14.75
C ALA A 3 -25.00 -12.15 15.04
N LYS A 4 -25.07 -10.83 15.06
CA LYS A 4 -26.34 -10.08 15.18
C LYS A 4 -27.24 -10.33 13.97
N PHE A 5 -26.68 -10.32 12.76
CA PHE A 5 -27.40 -10.66 11.52
C PHE A 5 -28.02 -12.07 11.61
N LYS A 6 -27.23 -13.06 12.04
CA LYS A 6 -27.70 -14.43 12.25
C LYS A 6 -28.89 -14.48 13.21
N LYS A 7 -28.79 -13.80 14.36
CA LYS A 7 -29.86 -13.74 15.37
C LYS A 7 -31.17 -13.21 14.76
N HIS A 8 -31.14 -12.08 14.04
CA HIS A 8 -32.32 -11.48 13.44
C HIS A 8 -32.92 -12.37 12.34
N THR A 9 -32.10 -12.95 11.46
CA THR A 9 -32.57 -13.84 10.39
C THR A 9 -33.15 -15.15 10.95
N GLN A 10 -32.64 -15.67 12.04
CA GLN A 10 -33.22 -16.83 12.73
C GLN A 10 -34.62 -16.54 13.29
N GLN A 11 -34.85 -15.31 13.77
CA GLN A 11 -36.15 -14.83 14.22
C GLN A 11 -37.12 -14.51 13.08
N GLY A 12 -36.68 -14.62 11.83
CA GLY A 12 -37.50 -14.32 10.66
C GLY A 12 -37.47 -12.86 10.23
N ASN A 13 -36.72 -12.01 10.92
CA ASN A 13 -36.61 -10.59 10.61
C ASN A 13 -35.77 -10.36 9.34
N LYS A 14 -36.19 -9.39 8.55
CA LYS A 14 -35.40 -8.88 7.43
C LYS A 14 -34.51 -7.76 7.95
N VAL A 15 -33.21 -7.90 7.76
CA VAL A 15 -32.20 -6.89 8.10
C VAL A 15 -31.13 -6.82 7.02
N ASN A 16 -30.75 -5.63 6.64
CA ASN A 16 -29.72 -5.40 5.64
C ASN A 16 -28.45 -4.82 6.24
N VAL A 17 -27.34 -5.03 5.57
CA VAL A 17 -26.05 -4.45 5.90
C VAL A 17 -25.53 -3.77 4.64
N VAL A 18 -25.06 -2.55 4.79
CA VAL A 18 -24.33 -1.82 3.75
C VAL A 18 -22.86 -1.79 4.12
N VAL A 19 -22.00 -2.14 3.17
CA VAL A 19 -20.56 -2.09 3.30
C VAL A 19 -20.03 -1.12 2.27
N VAL A 20 -19.22 -0.18 2.72
CA VAL A 20 -18.63 0.87 1.90
C VAL A 20 -17.11 0.81 2.01
N ARG A 21 -16.45 0.87 0.89
CA ARG A 21 -15.01 1.08 0.79
C ARG A 21 -14.75 2.23 -0.16
N GLU A 22 -13.72 3.04 0.05
CA GLU A 22 -13.46 4.16 -0.84
C GLU A 22 -13.46 3.73 -2.31
N ASN A 23 -12.68 2.73 -2.67
CA ASN A 23 -12.59 2.23 -4.04
C ASN A 23 -13.42 0.95 -4.26
N ALA A 24 -14.42 1.01 -5.13
CA ALA A 24 -15.29 -0.13 -5.47
C ALA A 24 -14.53 -1.33 -6.04
N VAL A 25 -13.42 -1.10 -6.74
CA VAL A 25 -12.60 -2.16 -7.38
C VAL A 25 -12.11 -3.20 -6.39
N ASN A 26 -11.83 -2.79 -5.17
CA ASN A 26 -11.25 -3.66 -4.13
C ASN A 26 -12.30 -4.43 -3.31
N LEU A 27 -13.60 -4.15 -3.48
CA LEU A 27 -14.67 -4.74 -2.66
C LEU A 27 -14.74 -6.27 -2.76
N ARG A 28 -14.51 -6.83 -3.96
CA ARG A 28 -14.66 -8.26 -4.22
C ARG A 28 -13.60 -9.08 -3.47
N ASP A 29 -12.35 -8.65 -3.58
CA ASP A 29 -11.20 -9.40 -3.08
C ASP A 29 -10.88 -9.09 -1.61
N SER A 30 -11.59 -8.11 -1.02
CA SER A 30 -11.49 -7.77 0.40
C SER A 30 -12.74 -8.18 1.17
N VAL A 31 -13.59 -7.23 1.49
CA VAL A 31 -14.71 -7.37 2.42
C VAL A 31 -15.78 -8.37 1.96
N TYR A 32 -16.04 -8.49 0.65
CA TYR A 32 -16.96 -9.53 0.14
C TYR A 32 -16.41 -10.92 0.46
N GLY A 33 -15.13 -11.17 0.15
CA GLY A 33 -14.45 -12.43 0.48
C GLY A 33 -14.44 -12.72 1.98
N GLN A 34 -14.20 -11.71 2.82
CA GLN A 34 -14.21 -11.84 4.28
C GLN A 34 -15.59 -12.23 4.82
N ILE A 35 -16.67 -11.60 4.31
CA ILE A 35 -18.04 -11.96 4.72
C ILE A 35 -18.39 -13.40 4.28
N VAL A 36 -18.00 -13.81 3.07
CA VAL A 36 -18.19 -15.20 2.58
C VAL A 36 -17.45 -16.18 3.48
N TRP A 37 -16.20 -15.89 3.83
CA TRP A 37 -15.41 -16.70 4.77
C TRP A 37 -16.08 -16.80 6.14
N ALA A 38 -16.54 -15.68 6.70
CA ALA A 38 -17.19 -15.65 8.00
C ALA A 38 -18.54 -16.42 8.00
N ILE A 39 -19.33 -16.33 6.93
CA ILE A 39 -20.53 -17.13 6.72
C ILE A 39 -20.19 -18.63 6.71
N SER A 40 -19.08 -19.00 6.06
CA SER A 40 -18.60 -20.38 6.02
C SER A 40 -18.21 -20.89 7.42
N LYS A 41 -17.47 -20.08 8.18
CA LYS A 41 -17.08 -20.41 9.57
C LYS A 41 -18.28 -20.60 10.50
N LEU A 42 -19.37 -19.87 10.25
CA LEU A 42 -20.63 -20.02 11.02
C LEU A 42 -21.52 -21.16 10.52
N GLY A 43 -21.07 -21.94 9.53
CA GLY A 43 -21.83 -23.08 8.97
C GLY A 43 -23.07 -22.71 8.16
N MET A 44 -23.20 -21.45 7.69
CA MET A 44 -24.41 -20.91 7.08
C MET A 44 -24.36 -20.84 5.54
N VAL A 45 -23.37 -21.42 4.88
CA VAL A 45 -23.15 -21.28 3.42
C VAL A 45 -24.42 -21.58 2.60
N ARG A 46 -25.18 -22.63 2.97
CA ARG A 46 -26.38 -23.09 2.24
C ARG A 46 -27.57 -22.14 2.39
N GLU A 47 -27.53 -21.24 3.38
CA GLU A 47 -28.61 -20.28 3.67
C GLU A 47 -28.52 -19.03 2.78
N PHE A 48 -27.42 -18.83 2.07
CA PHE A 48 -27.19 -17.64 1.25
C PHE A 48 -27.11 -17.91 -0.25
N ARG A 49 -27.41 -16.88 -1.02
CA ARG A 49 -27.11 -16.74 -2.46
C ARG A 49 -26.05 -15.67 -2.62
N TYR A 50 -25.08 -15.93 -3.48
CA TYR A 50 -23.91 -15.08 -3.72
C TYR A 50 -23.96 -14.53 -5.15
N SER A 51 -23.78 -13.23 -5.32
CA SER A 51 -23.72 -12.56 -6.63
C SER A 51 -22.58 -11.56 -6.64
N VAL A 52 -21.84 -11.51 -7.74
CA VAL A 52 -20.76 -10.53 -7.96
C VAL A 52 -21.17 -9.41 -8.91
N SER A 53 -22.29 -9.56 -9.64
CA SER A 53 -22.84 -8.52 -10.52
C SER A 53 -24.37 -8.61 -10.54
N PRO A 54 -25.08 -7.68 -9.87
CA PRO A 54 -24.59 -6.75 -8.87
C PRO A 54 -24.04 -7.48 -7.64
N MET A 55 -23.02 -6.89 -6.98
CA MET A 55 -22.36 -7.51 -5.82
C MET A 55 -23.30 -7.53 -4.62
N LYS A 56 -23.74 -8.72 -4.20
CA LYS A 56 -24.69 -8.94 -3.09
C LYS A 56 -24.51 -10.32 -2.49
N ILE A 57 -24.79 -10.44 -1.18
CA ILE A 57 -24.94 -11.71 -0.49
C ILE A 57 -26.31 -11.70 0.16
N VAL A 58 -27.19 -12.60 -0.25
CA VAL A 58 -28.62 -12.60 0.11
C VAL A 58 -28.98 -13.84 0.92
N HIS A 59 -29.50 -13.66 2.13
CA HIS A 59 -30.06 -14.73 2.94
C HIS A 59 -31.40 -15.19 2.34
N LYS A 60 -31.49 -16.47 1.97
CA LYS A 60 -32.59 -17.03 1.16
C LYS A 60 -33.96 -16.92 1.82
N ARG A 61 -34.04 -17.14 3.12
CA ARG A 61 -35.32 -17.22 3.85
C ARG A 61 -35.92 -15.83 4.10
N THR A 62 -35.13 -14.85 4.54
CA THR A 62 -35.64 -13.52 4.93
C THR A 62 -35.45 -12.45 3.86
N GLY A 63 -34.63 -12.73 2.84
CA GLY A 63 -34.23 -11.71 1.86
C GLY A 63 -33.24 -10.68 2.41
N SER A 64 -32.75 -10.87 3.64
CA SER A 64 -31.73 -10.01 4.25
C SER A 64 -30.46 -10.00 3.41
N THR A 65 -29.89 -8.83 3.16
CA THR A 65 -28.86 -8.68 2.13
C THR A 65 -27.67 -7.85 2.63
N PHE A 66 -26.46 -8.29 2.28
CA PHE A 66 -25.25 -7.46 2.31
C PHE A 66 -25.11 -6.77 0.96
N TYR A 67 -25.03 -5.43 1.00
CA TYR A 67 -24.80 -4.57 -0.16
C TYR A 67 -23.40 -3.99 -0.09
N PHE A 68 -22.77 -3.79 -1.25
CA PHE A 68 -21.39 -3.33 -1.37
C PHE A 68 -21.32 -2.13 -2.31
N TYR A 69 -20.73 -1.01 -1.82
CA TYR A 69 -20.65 0.24 -2.56
C TYR A 69 -19.26 0.85 -2.48
N GLY A 70 -18.85 1.53 -3.56
CA GLY A 70 -17.72 2.45 -3.53
C GLY A 70 -18.11 3.79 -2.92
N GLY A 71 -17.23 4.37 -2.13
CA GLY A 71 -17.40 5.67 -1.47
C GLY A 71 -16.68 6.83 -2.19
N ASP A 72 -16.07 6.57 -3.34
CA ASP A 72 -15.38 7.55 -4.18
C ASP A 72 -16.28 8.71 -4.64
N ASN A 73 -17.60 8.48 -4.64
CA ASN A 73 -18.61 9.49 -4.94
C ASN A 73 -19.71 9.50 -3.87
N PRO A 74 -19.63 10.38 -2.85
CA PRO A 74 -20.62 10.49 -1.78
C PRO A 74 -22.04 10.79 -2.29
N GLU A 75 -22.21 11.52 -3.39
CA GLU A 75 -23.51 11.83 -3.97
C GLU A 75 -24.29 10.56 -4.39
N ARG A 76 -23.60 9.55 -4.88
CA ARG A 76 -24.19 8.24 -5.20
C ARG A 76 -24.70 7.53 -3.95
N LEU A 77 -23.98 7.65 -2.85
CA LEU A 77 -24.38 7.06 -1.57
C LEU A 77 -25.60 7.79 -0.98
N LYS A 78 -25.66 9.12 -1.10
CA LYS A 78 -26.79 9.93 -0.61
C LYS A 78 -28.12 9.57 -1.28
N SER A 79 -28.13 9.11 -2.50
CA SER A 79 -29.32 8.67 -3.24
C SER A 79 -29.74 7.22 -2.95
N ASN A 80 -29.06 6.53 -2.02
CA ASN A 80 -29.32 5.13 -1.72
C ASN A 80 -30.66 4.93 -0.99
N THR A 81 -31.40 3.88 -1.37
CA THR A 81 -32.72 3.54 -0.84
C THR A 81 -32.79 2.14 -0.23
N VAL A 82 -31.68 1.61 0.26
CA VAL A 82 -31.63 0.31 0.95
C VAL A 82 -32.33 0.42 2.30
N GLY A 83 -33.57 -0.07 2.38
CA GLY A 83 -34.33 -0.14 3.64
C GLY A 83 -33.89 -1.26 4.57
N ASP A 84 -34.56 -1.37 5.72
CA ASP A 84 -34.36 -2.42 6.73
C ASP A 84 -32.89 -2.52 7.22
N LEU A 85 -32.22 -1.39 7.40
CA LEU A 85 -30.80 -1.37 7.70
C LEU A 85 -30.54 -1.68 9.17
N MET A 86 -29.61 -2.62 9.41
CA MET A 86 -29.10 -2.99 10.72
C MET A 86 -27.71 -2.44 10.98
N ALA A 87 -26.88 -2.39 9.96
CA ALA A 87 -25.51 -1.91 10.07
C ALA A 87 -25.01 -1.25 8.78
N LEU A 88 -24.15 -0.27 8.96
CA LEU A 88 -23.35 0.39 7.94
C LEU A 88 -21.89 0.20 8.31
N TRP A 89 -21.07 -0.34 7.41
CA TRP A 89 -19.67 -0.62 7.66
C TRP A 89 -18.78 0.07 6.62
N TYR A 90 -17.97 1.01 7.09
CA TYR A 90 -16.88 1.61 6.32
C TYR A 90 -15.61 0.81 6.58
N GLU A 91 -15.15 0.09 5.56
CA GLU A 91 -13.94 -0.72 5.62
C GLU A 91 -12.77 0.06 5.03
N GLU A 92 -11.61 -0.05 5.66
CA GLU A 92 -10.42 0.76 5.37
C GLU A 92 -10.75 2.27 5.48
N ALA A 93 -11.32 2.67 6.62
CA ALA A 93 -11.81 4.03 6.83
C ALA A 93 -10.73 5.10 6.66
N ALA A 94 -9.47 4.80 6.95
CA ALA A 94 -8.33 5.68 6.75
C ALA A 94 -8.08 6.06 5.27
N ASN A 95 -8.59 5.27 4.32
CA ASN A 95 -8.41 5.54 2.88
C ASN A 95 -9.38 6.61 2.34
N PHE A 96 -10.41 6.96 3.09
CA PHE A 96 -11.33 8.04 2.70
C PHE A 96 -10.63 9.40 2.84
N LYS A 97 -11.10 10.39 2.09
CA LYS A 97 -10.46 11.71 2.04
C LYS A 97 -10.54 12.48 3.36
N SER A 98 -11.64 12.36 4.09
CA SER A 98 -11.89 13.00 5.38
C SER A 98 -13.11 12.40 6.05
N ALA A 99 -13.35 12.73 7.31
CA ALA A 99 -14.55 12.39 8.06
C ALA A 99 -15.84 13.00 7.47
N GLU A 100 -15.74 14.08 6.70
CA GLU A 100 -16.88 14.73 6.04
C GLU A 100 -17.67 13.76 5.14
N VAL A 101 -16.99 12.79 4.52
CA VAL A 101 -17.66 11.74 3.72
C VAL A 101 -18.65 10.95 4.59
N PHE A 102 -18.30 10.67 5.83
CA PHE A 102 -19.15 9.96 6.77
C PHE A 102 -20.32 10.84 7.22
N ASP A 103 -20.05 12.11 7.54
CA ASP A 103 -21.08 13.08 7.94
C ASP A 103 -22.12 13.28 6.83
N GLN A 104 -21.68 13.26 5.59
CA GLN A 104 -22.56 13.40 4.43
C GLN A 104 -23.37 12.13 4.12
N THR A 105 -22.87 10.95 4.41
CA THR A 105 -23.48 9.67 3.99
C THR A 105 -24.25 8.98 5.11
N ASN A 106 -23.79 9.06 6.37
CA ASN A 106 -24.44 8.44 7.52
C ASN A 106 -25.94 8.77 7.64
N PRO A 107 -26.39 10.04 7.52
CA PRO A 107 -27.81 10.38 7.66
C PRO A 107 -28.70 9.65 6.67
N THR A 108 -28.21 9.39 5.45
CA THR A 108 -28.96 8.64 4.43
C THR A 108 -29.24 7.22 4.87
N PHE A 109 -28.24 6.55 5.46
CA PHE A 109 -28.36 5.16 5.86
C PHE A 109 -29.07 5.00 7.20
N ILE A 110 -28.78 5.87 8.19
CA ILE A 110 -29.37 5.79 9.54
C ILE A 110 -30.91 5.92 9.49
N ARG A 111 -31.44 6.79 8.63
CA ARG A 111 -32.90 6.96 8.47
C ARG A 111 -33.61 5.72 7.91
N GLN A 112 -32.87 4.77 7.35
CA GLN A 112 -33.40 3.54 6.73
C GLN A 112 -33.34 2.33 7.68
N LYS A 113 -33.37 2.59 8.96
CA LYS A 113 -33.31 1.62 10.06
C LYS A 113 -34.38 0.53 9.94
N ALA A 114 -34.03 -0.73 10.18
CA ALA A 114 -34.97 -1.82 10.32
C ALA A 114 -35.82 -1.66 11.62
N ASP A 115 -37.10 -2.02 11.57
CA ASP A 115 -37.99 -1.92 12.74
C ASP A 115 -37.56 -2.79 13.91
N CYS A 116 -36.88 -3.90 13.65
CA CYS A 116 -36.44 -4.88 14.65
C CYS A 116 -35.10 -4.52 15.33
N VAL A 117 -34.52 -3.35 15.05
CA VAL A 117 -33.29 -2.87 15.71
C VAL A 117 -33.53 -1.49 16.33
N ASP A 118 -32.87 -1.21 17.44
CA ASP A 118 -33.01 0.07 18.14
C ASP A 118 -32.34 1.20 17.33
N GLN A 119 -31.18 0.89 16.74
CA GLN A 119 -30.40 1.83 15.93
C GLN A 119 -29.61 1.10 14.84
N VAL A 120 -29.21 1.80 13.78
CA VAL A 120 -28.24 1.32 12.80
C VAL A 120 -26.86 1.43 13.43
N GLN A 121 -26.16 0.31 13.51
CA GLN A 121 -24.77 0.31 13.98
C GLN A 121 -23.87 0.80 12.85
N VAL A 122 -23.17 1.92 13.03
CA VAL A 122 -22.14 2.39 12.10
C VAL A 122 -20.79 1.88 12.60
N ILE A 123 -20.05 1.23 11.71
CA ILE A 123 -18.77 0.57 12.01
C ILE A 123 -17.70 1.17 11.09
N TYR A 124 -16.60 1.57 11.68
CA TYR A 124 -15.40 2.01 10.96
C TYR A 124 -14.26 1.09 11.31
N SER A 125 -13.66 0.44 10.32
CA SER A 125 -12.50 -0.43 10.52
C SER A 125 -11.33 0.07 9.69
N TYR A 126 -10.15 0.17 10.29
CA TYR A 126 -8.95 0.66 9.63
C TYR A 126 -7.70 0.27 10.42
N ASN A 127 -6.55 0.31 9.75
CA ASN A 127 -5.25 0.31 10.40
C ASN A 127 -4.78 1.77 10.53
N PRO A 128 -4.34 2.23 11.73
CA PRO A 128 -3.95 3.62 11.93
C PRO A 128 -2.70 3.96 11.09
N PRO A 129 -2.71 5.10 10.36
CA PRO A 129 -1.51 5.66 9.77
C PRO A 129 -0.43 5.96 10.82
N LYS A 130 0.85 5.96 10.42
CA LYS A 130 1.97 6.31 11.30
C LYS A 130 1.90 7.75 11.81
N ASN A 131 1.42 8.64 10.94
CA ASN A 131 1.35 10.07 11.22
C ASN A 131 0.24 10.38 12.24
N PRO A 132 0.54 10.94 13.43
CA PRO A 132 -0.48 11.31 14.40
C PRO A 132 -1.44 12.41 13.87
N PHE A 133 -0.99 13.25 12.94
CA PHE A 133 -1.76 14.32 12.30
C PHE A 133 -2.50 13.87 11.05
N ASP A 134 -2.56 12.57 10.77
CA ASP A 134 -3.47 12.05 9.74
C ASP A 134 -4.92 12.25 10.21
N TRP A 135 -5.79 12.72 9.32
CA TRP A 135 -7.15 13.09 9.65
C TRP A 135 -7.91 12.01 10.42
N VAL A 136 -7.65 10.73 10.12
CA VAL A 136 -8.37 9.63 10.77
C VAL A 136 -7.90 9.45 12.23
N ASN A 137 -6.61 9.64 12.52
CA ASN A 137 -6.08 9.58 13.88
C ASN A 137 -6.65 10.71 14.72
N GLU A 138 -6.62 11.96 14.21
CA GLU A 138 -7.21 13.12 14.89
C GLU A 138 -8.72 12.93 15.11
N TRP A 139 -9.44 12.45 14.08
CA TRP A 139 -10.88 12.21 14.18
C TRP A 139 -11.23 11.16 15.24
N VAL A 140 -10.46 10.08 15.34
CA VAL A 140 -10.67 9.03 16.35
C VAL A 140 -10.32 9.52 17.75
N ASP A 141 -9.26 10.32 17.90
CA ASP A 141 -8.91 10.94 19.18
C ASP A 141 -10.04 11.84 19.67
N GLU A 142 -10.66 12.63 18.79
CA GLU A 142 -11.85 13.43 19.12
C GLU A 142 -13.05 12.58 19.56
N LYS A 143 -13.22 11.37 19.00
CA LYS A 143 -14.32 10.45 19.33
C LYS A 143 -14.02 9.57 20.55
N THR A 144 -12.78 9.51 20.98
CA THR A 144 -12.39 8.73 22.15
C THR A 144 -12.96 9.35 23.43
N GLY A 145 -13.80 8.60 24.12
CA GLY A 145 -14.52 9.06 25.32
C GLY A 145 -15.89 9.72 25.07
N ASP A 146 -16.27 9.91 23.80
CA ASP A 146 -17.64 10.31 23.43
C ASP A 146 -18.60 9.13 23.70
N PRO A 147 -19.70 9.31 24.47
CA PRO A 147 -20.62 8.24 24.83
C PRO A 147 -21.34 7.59 23.64
N ASP A 148 -21.42 8.27 22.51
CA ASP A 148 -22.04 7.76 21.29
C ASP A 148 -21.08 6.90 20.45
N TYR A 149 -19.78 6.87 20.80
CA TYR A 149 -18.75 6.13 20.10
C TYR A 149 -18.10 5.07 21.00
N PHE A 150 -17.89 3.91 20.43
CA PHE A 150 -17.08 2.84 21.03
C PHE A 150 -15.82 2.66 20.20
N VAL A 151 -14.68 3.08 20.74
CA VAL A 151 -13.37 2.92 20.11
C VAL A 151 -12.69 1.68 20.70
N ASP A 152 -12.38 0.73 19.84
CA ASP A 152 -11.71 -0.52 20.19
C ASP A 152 -10.46 -0.73 19.37
N LYS A 153 -9.42 -1.27 19.98
CA LYS A 153 -8.14 -1.58 19.34
C LYS A 153 -7.83 -3.06 19.55
N SER A 154 -7.75 -3.79 18.44
CA SER A 154 -7.39 -5.20 18.46
C SER A 154 -6.12 -5.45 17.66
N THR A 155 -5.34 -6.44 18.06
CA THR A 155 -4.08 -6.86 17.46
C THR A 155 -4.06 -8.36 17.24
N TYR A 156 -3.01 -8.88 16.62
CA TYR A 156 -2.83 -10.33 16.51
C TYR A 156 -2.65 -11.03 17.87
N LEU A 157 -2.31 -10.27 18.93
CA LEU A 157 -2.18 -10.80 20.30
C LEU A 157 -3.54 -11.18 20.91
N ASP A 158 -4.62 -10.61 20.38
CA ASP A 158 -6.00 -10.89 20.81
C ASP A 158 -6.61 -12.09 20.08
N ASP A 159 -5.81 -12.82 19.27
CA ASP A 159 -6.26 -14.00 18.52
C ASP A 159 -6.37 -15.25 19.41
N GLU A 160 -7.38 -15.29 20.26
CA GLU A 160 -7.68 -16.42 21.14
C GLU A 160 -8.02 -17.72 20.39
N LEU A 161 -8.45 -17.60 19.13
CA LEU A 161 -8.89 -18.74 18.31
C LEU A 161 -7.77 -19.33 17.44
N GLY A 162 -6.59 -18.71 17.40
CA GLY A 162 -5.44 -19.19 16.67
C GLY A 162 -5.61 -19.18 15.15
N PHE A 163 -6.25 -18.13 14.61
CA PHE A 163 -6.36 -17.93 13.16
C PHE A 163 -5.04 -17.50 12.53
N THR A 164 -4.17 -16.85 13.32
CA THR A 164 -2.85 -16.43 12.87
C THR A 164 -1.96 -17.64 12.64
N THR A 165 -1.51 -17.84 11.43
CA THR A 165 -0.71 -19.00 11.05
C THR A 165 0.71 -18.92 11.61
N LYS A 166 1.40 -20.07 11.74
CA LYS A 166 2.82 -20.11 12.15
C LYS A 166 3.71 -19.27 11.24
N GLN A 167 3.43 -19.25 9.94
CA GLN A 167 4.17 -18.44 8.98
C GLN A 167 3.96 -16.93 9.21
N GLN A 168 2.73 -16.51 9.52
CA GLN A 168 2.45 -15.12 9.87
C GLN A 168 3.15 -14.72 11.17
N LEU A 169 3.13 -15.59 12.20
CA LEU A 169 3.85 -15.32 13.45
C LEU A 169 5.37 -15.21 13.22
N ALA A 170 5.96 -16.08 12.38
CA ALA A 170 7.38 -15.98 12.06
C ALA A 170 7.72 -14.67 11.33
N LEU A 171 6.83 -14.20 10.44
CA LEU A 171 6.97 -12.91 9.77
C LEU A 171 6.89 -11.75 10.78
N ILE A 172 5.92 -11.77 11.68
CA ILE A 172 5.76 -10.76 12.74
C ILE A 172 7.02 -10.68 13.62
N GLU A 173 7.57 -11.83 14.04
CA GLU A 173 8.80 -11.88 14.81
C GLU A 173 10.03 -11.37 14.02
N SER A 174 10.04 -11.51 12.71
CA SER A 174 11.07 -10.91 11.85
C SER A 174 11.02 -9.37 11.91
N TYR A 175 9.84 -8.76 11.75
CA TYR A 175 9.65 -7.31 11.92
C TYR A 175 10.08 -6.85 13.32
N LYS A 176 9.63 -7.53 14.36
CA LYS A 176 9.94 -7.19 15.74
C LYS A 176 11.44 -7.18 16.04
N ARG A 177 12.21 -8.09 15.41
CA ARG A 177 13.67 -8.14 15.56
C ARG A 177 14.40 -7.08 14.74
N ASN A 178 13.91 -6.81 13.52
CA ASN A 178 14.62 -5.94 12.58
C ASN A 178 14.27 -4.46 12.79
N ASP A 179 13.00 -4.15 12.97
CA ASP A 179 12.50 -2.78 13.16
C ASP A 179 11.35 -2.79 14.17
N TYR A 180 11.67 -2.55 15.44
CA TYR A 180 10.71 -2.61 16.53
C TYR A 180 9.64 -1.52 16.42
N ASP A 181 9.98 -0.32 15.96
CA ASP A 181 9.01 0.76 15.79
C ASP A 181 8.05 0.46 14.64
N TYR A 182 8.56 -0.07 13.53
CA TYR A 182 7.72 -0.53 12.43
C TYR A 182 6.77 -1.67 12.87
N TYR A 183 7.27 -2.62 13.69
CA TYR A 183 6.44 -3.67 14.29
C TYR A 183 5.33 -3.10 15.17
N ARG A 184 5.64 -2.10 16.03
CA ARG A 184 4.64 -1.45 16.89
C ARG A 184 3.53 -0.81 16.06
N TRP A 185 3.90 -0.11 15.00
CA TRP A 185 2.91 0.47 14.10
C TRP A 185 2.09 -0.60 13.36
N LEU A 186 2.74 -1.49 12.62
CA LEU A 186 2.07 -2.40 11.68
C LEU A 186 1.24 -3.48 12.38
N TYR A 187 1.74 -4.02 13.49
CA TYR A 187 1.13 -5.18 14.16
C TYR A 187 0.48 -4.86 15.50
N LEU A 188 0.87 -3.79 16.16
CA LEU A 188 0.21 -3.33 17.38
C LEU A 188 -0.68 -2.10 17.15
N GLY A 189 -0.73 -1.57 15.91
CA GLY A 189 -1.57 -0.42 15.55
C GLY A 189 -1.23 0.83 16.35
N GLU A 190 0.04 1.04 16.69
CA GLU A 190 0.48 2.23 17.41
C GLU A 190 0.82 3.35 16.44
N VAL A 191 0.45 4.57 16.78
CA VAL A 191 0.86 5.77 16.05
C VAL A 191 2.25 6.16 16.54
N ILE A 192 3.28 6.03 15.68
CA ILE A 192 4.69 6.19 16.08
C ILE A 192 5.33 7.49 15.61
N GLY A 193 4.62 8.29 14.81
CA GLY A 193 5.19 9.44 14.12
C GLY A 193 6.07 9.07 12.92
N LEU A 194 6.53 10.08 12.19
CA LEU A 194 7.32 9.89 10.97
C LEU A 194 8.83 10.00 11.21
N GLY A 195 9.27 10.66 12.29
CA GLY A 195 10.67 11.04 12.48
C GLY A 195 11.14 12.08 11.44
N ASN A 196 12.43 12.47 11.47
CA ASN A 196 12.98 13.44 10.51
C ASN A 196 13.46 12.74 9.23
N ASN A 197 14.15 11.60 9.37
CA ASN A 197 14.64 10.81 8.24
C ASN A 197 13.56 9.89 7.71
N VAL A 198 13.46 9.82 6.38
CA VAL A 198 12.51 8.93 5.72
C VAL A 198 12.91 7.47 5.89
N TYR A 199 14.21 7.18 5.79
CA TYR A 199 14.73 5.80 5.88
C TYR A 199 15.70 5.63 7.04
N ASN A 200 15.61 4.50 7.72
CA ASN A 200 16.58 4.05 8.70
C ASN A 200 17.73 3.33 7.98
N MET A 201 18.89 3.97 7.88
CA MET A 201 20.05 3.43 7.16
C MET A 201 20.62 2.14 7.78
N ALA A 202 20.35 1.87 9.06
CA ALA A 202 20.80 0.63 9.71
C ALA A 202 20.10 -0.63 9.17
N LEU A 203 18.98 -0.46 8.44
CA LEU A 203 18.20 -1.53 7.84
C LEU A 203 18.67 -1.92 6.42
N PHE A 204 19.59 -1.16 5.83
CA PHE A 204 20.23 -1.51 4.57
C PHE A 204 21.46 -2.40 4.84
N HIS A 205 21.49 -3.58 4.25
CA HIS A 205 22.60 -4.52 4.42
C HIS A 205 23.63 -4.35 3.30
N GLU A 206 24.75 -3.68 3.61
CA GLU A 206 25.86 -3.56 2.67
C GLU A 206 26.68 -4.87 2.65
N VAL A 207 26.81 -5.50 1.48
CA VAL A 207 27.49 -6.79 1.28
C VAL A 207 28.50 -6.73 0.14
N ASP A 208 29.56 -7.53 0.24
CA ASP A 208 30.52 -7.69 -0.85
C ASP A 208 30.01 -8.65 -1.93
N GLU A 209 29.22 -9.64 -1.53
CA GLU A 209 28.57 -10.64 -2.37
C GLU A 209 27.28 -11.12 -1.73
N LEU A 210 26.39 -11.77 -2.49
CA LEU A 210 25.23 -12.44 -1.94
C LEU A 210 25.64 -13.59 -1.02
N PRO A 211 24.83 -13.93 0.00
CA PRO A 211 25.02 -15.14 0.79
C PRO A 211 25.09 -16.39 -0.10
N ASP A 212 25.97 -17.36 0.22
CA ASP A 212 26.20 -18.58 -0.56
C ASP A 212 24.93 -19.39 -0.86
N ASP A 213 23.91 -19.24 -0.04
CA ASP A 213 22.64 -19.95 -0.13
C ASP A 213 21.52 -19.14 -0.84
N ASP A 214 21.88 -18.03 -1.51
CA ASP A 214 20.96 -17.19 -2.27
C ASP A 214 21.58 -16.81 -3.64
N TYR A 215 20.73 -16.45 -4.60
CA TYR A 215 21.14 -16.08 -5.95
C TYR A 215 20.18 -15.07 -6.56
N VAL A 216 20.64 -14.28 -7.54
CA VAL A 216 19.78 -13.37 -8.31
C VAL A 216 18.90 -14.20 -9.25
N ALA A 217 17.61 -14.27 -8.93
CA ALA A 217 16.63 -15.02 -9.73
C ALA A 217 16.05 -14.19 -10.88
N GLU A 218 15.89 -12.88 -10.66
CA GLU A 218 15.29 -11.95 -11.62
C GLU A 218 15.96 -10.59 -11.52
N LEU A 219 16.02 -9.87 -12.65
CA LEU A 219 16.51 -8.50 -12.73
C LEU A 219 15.35 -7.52 -12.98
N ALA A 220 15.37 -6.39 -12.31
CA ALA A 220 14.52 -5.26 -12.59
C ALA A 220 15.33 -3.96 -12.62
N TYR A 221 14.93 -3.05 -13.52
CA TYR A 221 15.56 -1.74 -13.63
C TYR A 221 14.54 -0.66 -13.26
N SER A 222 14.99 0.34 -12.52
CA SER A 222 14.13 1.47 -12.15
C SER A 222 14.84 2.79 -12.42
N ILE A 223 14.15 3.65 -13.18
CA ILE A 223 14.70 4.87 -13.74
C ILE A 223 13.93 6.06 -13.16
N ASP A 224 14.65 7.01 -12.59
CA ASP A 224 14.16 8.37 -12.36
C ASP A 224 14.92 9.31 -13.29
N SER A 225 14.18 10.01 -14.15
CA SER A 225 14.77 10.87 -15.20
C SER A 225 14.45 12.34 -14.93
N GLY A 226 15.50 13.12 -14.71
CA GLY A 226 15.38 14.58 -14.50
C GLY A 226 15.48 15.42 -15.77
N ASN A 227 15.50 14.81 -16.92
CA ASN A 227 15.69 15.48 -18.21
C ASN A 227 16.96 16.35 -18.25
N GLN A 228 16.83 17.62 -18.67
CA GLN A 228 17.98 18.55 -18.83
C GLN A 228 18.28 19.37 -17.57
N THR A 229 17.44 19.34 -16.56
CA THR A 229 17.55 20.22 -15.39
C THR A 229 17.94 19.50 -14.12
N SER A 230 17.60 18.23 -14.00
CA SER A 230 17.79 17.41 -12.82
C SER A 230 18.55 16.12 -13.18
N ALA A 231 19.01 15.38 -12.16
CA ALA A 231 19.78 14.17 -12.41
C ALA A 231 18.91 13.04 -12.99
N THR A 232 19.55 12.14 -13.71
CA THR A 232 18.97 10.89 -14.21
C THR A 232 19.69 9.73 -13.57
N THR A 233 18.92 8.80 -13.00
CA THR A 233 19.45 7.57 -12.39
C THR A 233 18.75 6.34 -12.94
N CYS A 234 19.48 5.22 -12.95
CA CYS A 234 18.92 3.90 -13.20
C CYS A 234 19.51 2.93 -12.19
N LEU A 235 18.65 2.29 -11.45
CA LEU A 235 19.00 1.23 -10.50
C LEU A 235 18.90 -0.12 -11.18
N CYS A 236 19.98 -0.93 -11.11
CA CYS A 236 19.94 -2.35 -11.43
C CYS A 236 19.66 -3.13 -10.13
N LEU A 237 18.49 -3.73 -10.03
CA LEU A 237 18.01 -4.41 -8.84
C LEU A 237 17.80 -5.89 -9.14
N GLY A 238 18.40 -6.76 -8.31
CA GLY A 238 18.17 -8.18 -8.32
C GLY A 238 17.06 -8.55 -7.34
N ILE A 239 16.14 -9.43 -7.75
CA ILE A 239 15.23 -10.13 -6.85
C ILE A 239 15.81 -11.52 -6.67
N THR A 240 16.07 -11.91 -5.42
CA THR A 240 16.77 -13.18 -5.14
C THR A 240 15.81 -14.35 -5.01
N GLY A 241 16.36 -15.57 -5.08
CA GLY A 241 15.58 -16.80 -4.88
C GLY A 241 14.86 -16.88 -3.54
N LYS A 242 15.37 -16.20 -2.52
CA LYS A 242 14.71 -16.05 -1.20
C LYS A 242 13.73 -14.86 -1.12
N GLY A 243 13.57 -14.11 -2.21
CA GLY A 243 12.70 -12.95 -2.27
C GLY A 243 13.30 -11.68 -1.65
N ASN A 244 14.62 -11.64 -1.44
CA ASN A 244 15.33 -10.41 -1.06
C ASN A 244 15.49 -9.50 -2.28
N VAL A 245 15.78 -8.22 -2.04
CA VAL A 245 16.12 -7.23 -3.06
C VAL A 245 17.56 -6.81 -2.85
N ILE A 246 18.38 -6.90 -3.90
CA ILE A 246 19.76 -6.42 -3.88
C ILE A 246 19.99 -5.36 -4.94
N LEU A 247 20.53 -4.21 -4.53
CA LEU A 247 21.04 -3.20 -5.45
C LEU A 247 22.40 -3.68 -5.99
N LEU A 248 22.42 -4.04 -7.26
CA LEU A 248 23.60 -4.60 -7.95
C LEU A 248 24.49 -3.50 -8.51
N ASP A 249 23.88 -2.46 -9.11
CA ASP A 249 24.62 -1.35 -9.70
C ASP A 249 23.73 -0.13 -9.88
N THR A 250 24.35 1.06 -9.96
CA THR A 250 23.66 2.34 -10.11
C THR A 250 24.29 3.16 -11.22
N TYR A 251 23.52 3.47 -12.26
CA TYR A 251 23.84 4.54 -13.20
C TYR A 251 23.36 5.87 -12.63
N TYR A 252 24.22 6.90 -12.66
CA TYR A 252 23.87 8.22 -12.21
C TYR A 252 24.52 9.30 -13.10
N TYR A 253 23.72 10.22 -13.62
CA TYR A 253 24.17 11.37 -14.37
C TYR A 253 23.52 12.64 -13.80
N SER A 254 24.31 13.61 -13.39
CA SER A 254 23.84 14.94 -13.00
C SER A 254 24.27 15.97 -14.04
N PRO A 255 23.34 16.76 -14.59
CA PRO A 255 23.65 17.87 -15.49
C PRO A 255 24.13 19.14 -14.74
N ALA A 256 24.09 19.14 -13.40
CA ALA A 256 24.44 20.30 -12.59
C ALA A 256 25.91 20.71 -12.82
N GLY A 257 26.14 22.00 -13.08
CA GLY A 257 27.47 22.54 -13.31
C GLY A 257 28.10 22.21 -14.68
N LEU A 258 27.41 21.47 -15.54
CA LEU A 258 27.92 21.13 -16.88
C LEU A 258 27.48 22.16 -17.90
N ALA A 259 28.47 22.68 -18.70
CA ALA A 259 28.23 23.58 -19.80
C ALA A 259 27.48 22.88 -20.95
N ASN A 260 27.86 21.62 -21.25
CA ASN A 260 27.22 20.80 -22.26
C ASN A 260 26.47 19.67 -21.60
N LYS A 261 25.14 19.73 -21.66
CA LYS A 261 24.24 18.69 -21.11
C LYS A 261 23.97 17.61 -22.15
N LYS A 262 23.79 16.39 -21.68
CA LYS A 262 23.44 15.27 -22.58
C LYS A 262 22.05 15.45 -23.17
N ALA A 263 21.93 15.15 -24.46
CA ALA A 263 20.64 15.10 -25.14
C ALA A 263 19.85 13.86 -24.66
N PRO A 264 18.50 13.87 -24.74
CA PRO A 264 17.67 12.72 -24.39
C PRO A 264 18.08 11.41 -25.09
N SER A 265 18.50 11.49 -26.36
CA SER A 265 18.99 10.33 -27.11
C SER A 265 20.30 9.77 -26.59
N GLN A 266 21.19 10.62 -26.07
CA GLN A 266 22.43 10.18 -25.42
C GLN A 266 22.14 9.49 -24.09
N LEU A 267 21.20 10.03 -23.30
CA LEU A 267 20.75 9.40 -22.06
C LEU A 267 20.09 8.04 -22.33
N ALA A 268 19.22 7.95 -23.34
CA ALA A 268 18.60 6.71 -23.74
C ALA A 268 19.64 5.65 -24.13
N LYS A 269 20.69 6.05 -24.86
CA LYS A 269 21.79 5.19 -25.26
C LYS A 269 22.59 4.69 -24.04
N GLU A 270 22.99 5.57 -23.15
CA GLU A 270 23.76 5.19 -21.95
C GLU A 270 22.95 4.30 -21.01
N LEU A 271 21.64 4.57 -20.83
CA LEU A 271 20.74 3.71 -20.07
C LEU A 271 20.65 2.31 -20.71
N HIS A 272 20.55 2.23 -22.03
CA HIS A 272 20.52 0.95 -22.72
C HIS A 272 21.82 0.17 -22.56
N GLU A 273 22.96 0.84 -22.71
CA GLU A 273 24.28 0.24 -22.52
C GLU A 273 24.47 -0.25 -21.06
N PHE A 274 24.06 0.55 -20.07
CA PHE A 274 24.09 0.17 -18.67
C PHE A 274 23.24 -1.08 -18.41
N ILE A 275 22.00 -1.11 -18.90
CA ILE A 275 21.09 -2.26 -18.74
C ILE A 275 21.70 -3.51 -19.40
N LYS A 276 22.26 -3.37 -20.61
CA LYS A 276 22.87 -4.49 -21.33
C LYS A 276 24.12 -5.03 -20.61
N GLN A 277 24.97 -4.13 -20.13
CA GLN A 277 26.19 -4.49 -19.41
C GLN A 277 25.86 -5.22 -18.11
N THR A 278 25.02 -4.63 -17.26
CA THR A 278 24.69 -5.23 -15.96
C THR A 278 23.89 -6.52 -16.10
N ALA A 279 23.01 -6.63 -17.10
CA ALA A 279 22.32 -7.90 -17.38
C ALA A 279 23.27 -9.00 -17.82
N SER A 280 24.37 -8.68 -18.51
CA SER A 280 25.37 -9.69 -18.92
C SER A 280 26.16 -10.30 -17.75
N GLU A 281 26.17 -9.65 -16.59
CA GLU A 281 26.77 -10.16 -15.36
C GLU A 281 25.90 -11.27 -14.73
N PHE A 282 24.60 -11.34 -15.10
CA PHE A 282 23.62 -12.29 -14.56
C PHE A 282 22.85 -12.99 -15.70
N PRO A 283 23.50 -13.81 -16.52
CA PRO A 283 22.90 -14.36 -17.75
C PRO A 283 21.70 -15.29 -17.49
N GLU A 284 21.62 -15.89 -16.31
CA GLU A 284 20.52 -16.78 -15.91
C GLU A 284 19.30 -16.02 -15.37
N ALA A 285 19.43 -14.74 -15.02
CA ALA A 285 18.37 -13.93 -14.43
C ALA A 285 17.64 -13.12 -15.51
N PRO A 286 16.37 -13.42 -15.82
CA PRO A 286 15.60 -12.65 -16.79
C PRO A 286 15.31 -11.24 -16.30
N ILE A 287 15.28 -10.27 -17.22
CA ILE A 287 14.81 -8.92 -16.93
C ILE A 287 13.29 -8.92 -16.93
N ILE A 288 12.68 -8.80 -15.76
CA ILE A 288 11.22 -8.83 -15.61
C ILE A 288 10.59 -7.46 -15.88
N LYS A 289 11.29 -6.36 -15.56
CA LYS A 289 10.73 -5.03 -15.70
C LYS A 289 11.79 -3.94 -15.88
N ARG A 290 11.39 -2.87 -16.58
CA ARG A 290 12.15 -1.63 -16.73
C ARG A 290 11.19 -0.49 -16.42
N THR A 291 11.16 -0.07 -15.16
CA THR A 291 10.24 0.93 -14.61
C THR A 291 10.80 2.34 -14.82
N VAL A 292 9.93 3.30 -15.09
CA VAL A 292 10.26 4.72 -15.19
C VAL A 292 9.09 5.56 -14.68
N ASP A 293 9.35 6.82 -14.33
CA ASP A 293 8.28 7.77 -14.04
C ASP A 293 7.27 7.85 -15.20
N SER A 294 5.98 7.78 -14.87
CA SER A 294 4.91 7.87 -15.87
C SER A 294 4.91 9.19 -16.65
N ALA A 295 5.43 10.28 -16.06
CA ALA A 295 5.55 11.59 -16.70
C ALA A 295 6.61 11.63 -17.82
N GLU A 296 7.52 10.65 -17.87
CA GLU A 296 8.65 10.59 -18.81
C GLU A 296 8.28 10.03 -20.20
N GLY A 297 7.22 10.57 -20.80
CA GLY A 297 6.75 10.15 -22.13
C GLY A 297 7.81 10.29 -23.22
N GLY A 298 8.64 11.35 -23.18
CA GLY A 298 9.70 11.59 -24.13
C GLY A 298 10.77 10.50 -24.13
N LEU A 299 11.33 10.19 -22.97
CA LEU A 299 12.33 9.12 -22.82
C LEU A 299 11.76 7.75 -23.19
N ARG A 300 10.53 7.45 -22.79
CA ARG A 300 9.86 6.18 -23.12
C ARG A 300 9.71 5.97 -24.62
N ASN A 301 9.27 6.99 -25.33
CA ASN A 301 9.09 6.96 -26.79
C ASN A 301 10.44 6.84 -27.49
N GLN A 302 11.44 7.63 -27.08
CA GLN A 302 12.80 7.58 -27.65
C GLN A 302 13.40 6.19 -27.46
N TYR A 303 13.36 5.65 -26.23
CA TYR A 303 13.91 4.33 -25.94
C TYR A 303 13.23 3.21 -26.73
N TYR A 304 11.90 3.30 -26.92
CA TYR A 304 11.18 2.33 -27.74
C TYR A 304 11.55 2.42 -29.21
N ASN A 305 11.68 3.62 -29.75
CA ASN A 305 12.06 3.83 -31.15
C ASN A 305 13.47 3.32 -31.46
N ASP A 306 14.40 3.52 -30.52
CA ASP A 306 15.80 3.14 -30.71
C ASP A 306 16.05 1.66 -30.49
N TYR A 307 15.33 1.02 -29.54
CA TYR A 307 15.66 -0.33 -29.06
C TYR A 307 14.49 -1.34 -29.11
N GLY A 308 13.32 -0.95 -29.57
CA GLY A 308 12.14 -1.81 -29.64
C GLY A 308 11.63 -2.30 -28.27
N THR A 309 12.17 -1.76 -27.18
CA THR A 309 11.86 -2.18 -25.81
C THR A 309 11.06 -1.10 -25.08
N ARG A 310 9.99 -1.50 -24.39
CA ARG A 310 9.14 -0.57 -23.65
C ARG A 310 9.65 -0.35 -22.23
N LEU A 311 9.75 0.92 -21.83
CA LEU A 311 9.85 1.30 -20.43
C LEU A 311 8.43 1.41 -19.84
N HIS A 312 8.23 0.77 -18.69
CA HIS A 312 6.94 0.75 -17.99
C HIS A 312 6.78 1.99 -17.11
N GLY A 313 5.80 2.83 -17.41
CA GLY A 313 5.49 4.01 -16.58
C GLY A 313 4.77 3.62 -15.30
N VAL A 314 5.34 3.97 -14.14
CA VAL A 314 4.72 3.69 -12.84
C VAL A 314 3.47 4.54 -12.64
N ASN A 315 2.41 3.95 -12.08
CA ASN A 315 1.20 4.69 -11.72
C ASN A 315 1.38 5.45 -10.41
N LYS A 316 1.27 6.78 -10.43
CA LYS A 316 1.41 7.69 -9.29
C LYS A 316 0.06 8.20 -8.78
N SER A 317 -0.92 7.35 -8.62
CA SER A 317 -2.27 7.73 -8.15
C SER A 317 -2.40 7.87 -6.63
N GLU A 318 -1.43 7.40 -5.86
CA GLU A 318 -1.43 7.43 -4.39
C GLU A 318 -0.67 8.64 -3.82
N LYS A 319 -0.79 8.91 -2.52
CA LYS A 319 -0.01 9.94 -1.81
C LYS A 319 1.49 9.57 -1.77
N LYS A 320 2.39 10.56 -1.68
CA LYS A 320 3.85 10.33 -1.61
C LYS A 320 4.25 9.45 -0.42
N ALA A 321 3.60 9.65 0.73
CA ALA A 321 3.83 8.82 1.92
C ALA A 321 3.59 7.33 1.64
N THR A 322 2.57 6.99 0.84
CA THR A 322 2.29 5.61 0.43
C THR A 322 3.42 5.01 -0.41
N TYR A 323 4.05 5.81 -1.28
CA TYR A 323 5.20 5.33 -2.07
C TYR A 323 6.41 5.02 -1.20
N ILE A 324 6.60 5.81 -0.14
CA ILE A 324 7.67 5.65 0.84
C ILE A 324 7.45 4.40 1.71
N ASP A 325 6.20 4.08 2.04
CA ASP A 325 5.87 2.92 2.87
C ASP A 325 6.32 1.58 2.24
N TYR A 326 6.32 1.45 0.91
CA TYR A 326 6.74 0.20 0.27
C TYR A 326 8.23 -0.14 0.49
N PRO A 327 9.21 0.77 0.25
CA PRO A 327 10.59 0.53 0.66
C PRO A 327 10.75 0.31 2.17
N GLN A 328 10.02 1.06 3.01
CA GLN A 328 10.09 0.90 4.46
C GLN A 328 9.63 -0.49 4.90
N ASP A 329 8.60 -1.05 4.26
CA ASP A 329 8.13 -2.42 4.51
C ASP A 329 9.22 -3.45 4.17
N LEU A 330 9.89 -3.34 3.00
CA LEU A 330 11.02 -4.20 2.66
C LEU A 330 12.18 -4.11 3.64
N LEU A 331 12.53 -2.88 4.05
CA LEU A 331 13.59 -2.61 5.01
C LEU A 331 13.28 -3.22 6.37
N ALA A 332 12.06 -3.03 6.86
CA ALA A 332 11.62 -3.59 8.14
C ALA A 332 11.61 -5.13 8.16
N GLN A 333 11.43 -5.75 6.98
CA GLN A 333 11.58 -7.20 6.82
C GLN A 333 13.05 -7.66 6.79
N GLY A 334 14.03 -6.74 6.72
CA GLY A 334 15.46 -7.06 6.59
C GLY A 334 15.83 -7.62 5.21
N ARG A 335 15.11 -7.24 4.16
CA ARG A 335 15.20 -7.84 2.82
C ARG A 335 15.95 -6.97 1.80
N VAL A 336 16.55 -5.84 2.21
CA VAL A 336 17.22 -4.92 1.29
C VAL A 336 18.74 -5.01 1.46
N PHE A 337 19.41 -5.41 0.38
CA PHE A 337 20.86 -5.53 0.31
C PHE A 337 21.43 -4.55 -0.70
N ILE A 338 22.65 -4.10 -0.47
CA ILE A 338 23.41 -3.22 -1.37
C ILE A 338 24.77 -3.84 -1.62
N LEU A 339 25.07 -4.15 -2.86
CA LEU A 339 26.39 -4.60 -3.25
C LEU A 339 27.39 -3.46 -3.13
N ARG A 340 28.52 -3.67 -2.42
CA ARG A 340 29.58 -2.68 -2.26
C ARG A 340 30.29 -2.41 -3.58
N LYS A 341 29.75 -1.45 -4.32
CA LYS A 341 30.36 -0.88 -5.54
C LYS A 341 30.41 0.64 -5.38
N LYS A 342 31.46 1.26 -5.96
CA LYS A 342 31.59 2.73 -5.95
C LYS A 342 30.37 3.42 -6.56
N SER A 343 29.78 2.84 -7.59
CA SER A 343 28.56 3.33 -8.26
C SER A 343 27.34 3.37 -7.34
N ASN A 344 27.28 2.50 -6.32
CA ASN A 344 26.17 2.44 -5.37
C ASN A 344 26.29 3.47 -4.22
N ASN A 345 27.43 4.15 -4.06
CA ASN A 345 27.60 5.14 -2.99
C ASN A 345 26.61 6.30 -3.10
N ILE A 346 26.23 6.68 -4.31
CA ILE A 346 25.24 7.75 -4.50
C ILE A 346 23.86 7.35 -3.98
N PHE A 347 23.46 6.08 -4.11
CA PHE A 347 22.24 5.55 -3.53
C PHE A 347 22.27 5.68 -2.01
N ILE A 348 23.35 5.22 -1.37
CA ILE A 348 23.52 5.29 0.10
C ILE A 348 23.46 6.75 0.57
N THR A 349 24.18 7.65 -0.13
CA THR A 349 24.22 9.07 0.24
C THR A 349 22.82 9.70 0.16
N GLN A 350 22.11 9.52 -0.95
CA GLN A 350 20.80 10.12 -1.13
C GLN A 350 19.77 9.56 -0.13
N HIS A 351 19.78 8.25 0.14
CA HIS A 351 18.87 7.64 1.13
C HIS A 351 19.17 8.10 2.56
N ARG A 352 20.42 8.39 2.89
CA ARG A 352 20.81 8.96 4.20
C ARG A 352 20.35 10.39 4.37
N GLU A 353 20.38 11.18 3.31
CA GLU A 353 19.99 12.61 3.30
C GLU A 353 18.48 12.80 3.11
N TYR A 354 17.76 11.77 2.68
CA TYR A 354 16.33 11.87 2.37
C TYR A 354 15.51 12.05 3.63
N ARG A 355 14.86 13.20 3.73
CA ARG A 355 14.14 13.60 4.94
C ARG A 355 12.82 14.28 4.65
N TRP A 356 11.97 14.26 5.64
CA TRP A 356 10.72 15.00 5.62
C TRP A 356 10.96 16.51 5.71
N ASP A 357 10.09 17.28 5.11
CA ASP A 357 10.00 18.72 5.33
C ASP A 357 9.34 18.95 6.71
N GLU A 358 10.14 19.41 7.67
CA GLU A 358 9.70 19.61 9.06
C GLU A 358 8.46 20.51 9.15
N SER A 359 8.32 21.49 8.24
CA SER A 359 7.16 22.37 8.22
C SER A 359 5.85 21.67 7.82
N SER A 360 5.94 20.48 7.23
CA SER A 360 4.80 19.68 6.78
C SER A 360 4.50 18.47 7.66
N LEU A 361 5.33 18.19 8.67
CA LEU A 361 5.17 17.00 9.52
C LEU A 361 3.85 16.98 10.29
N GLU A 362 3.35 18.16 10.69
CA GLU A 362 2.09 18.34 11.40
C GLU A 362 0.90 18.47 10.43
N SER A 363 0.91 17.71 9.34
CA SER A 363 -0.18 17.69 8.36
C SER A 363 -0.58 16.26 8.01
N ASP A 364 -1.78 16.11 7.48
CA ASP A 364 -2.31 14.83 6.96
C ASP A 364 -1.60 14.34 5.69
N ASN A 365 -0.81 15.21 5.05
CA ASN A 365 -0.07 14.91 3.83
C ASN A 365 1.36 15.47 3.87
N PRO A 366 2.23 14.91 4.72
CA PRO A 366 3.60 15.37 4.88
C PRO A 366 4.38 15.27 3.57
N LYS A 367 5.28 16.22 3.36
CA LYS A 367 6.11 16.34 2.16
C LYS A 367 7.55 15.94 2.49
N VAL A 368 8.27 15.51 1.49
CA VAL A 368 9.72 15.30 1.57
C VAL A 368 10.45 16.49 0.95
N ILE A 369 11.67 16.75 1.43
CA ILE A 369 12.55 17.72 0.81
C ILE A 369 13.00 17.16 -0.54
N LYS A 370 12.77 17.95 -1.60
CA LYS A 370 13.04 17.58 -3.00
C LYS A 370 14.47 17.97 -3.41
N GLU A 371 15.46 17.43 -2.71
CA GLU A 371 16.88 17.65 -2.99
C GLU A 371 17.59 16.29 -2.95
N ASN A 372 18.40 16.01 -3.98
CA ASN A 372 19.19 14.76 -4.06
C ASN A 372 18.36 13.48 -3.83
N ASP A 373 17.15 13.41 -4.35
CA ASP A 373 16.19 12.34 -4.07
C ASP A 373 16.00 11.32 -5.21
N HIS A 374 16.76 11.44 -6.29
CA HIS A 374 16.56 10.67 -7.52
C HIS A 374 16.65 9.15 -7.33
N THR A 375 17.67 8.67 -6.57
CA THR A 375 17.78 7.23 -6.29
C THR A 375 16.70 6.75 -5.34
N CYS A 376 16.22 7.62 -4.44
CA CYS A 376 15.10 7.32 -3.55
C CYS A 376 13.79 7.16 -4.34
N ASP A 377 13.52 8.09 -5.27
CA ASP A 377 12.35 8.03 -6.13
C ASP A 377 12.41 6.79 -7.04
N ALA A 378 13.58 6.50 -7.64
CA ALA A 378 13.76 5.30 -8.45
C ALA A 378 13.52 4.01 -7.64
N PHE A 379 13.98 3.93 -6.40
CA PHE A 379 13.74 2.76 -5.54
C PHE A 379 12.26 2.64 -5.14
N GLN A 380 11.58 3.74 -4.87
CA GLN A 380 10.13 3.77 -4.64
C GLN A 380 9.37 3.26 -5.88
N TYR A 381 9.73 3.70 -7.09
CA TYR A 381 9.10 3.22 -8.33
C TYR A 381 9.28 1.71 -8.53
N PHE A 382 10.47 1.18 -8.24
CA PHE A 382 10.71 -0.25 -8.26
C PHE A 382 9.76 -0.99 -7.29
N CYS A 383 9.67 -0.55 -6.04
CA CYS A 383 8.83 -1.19 -5.04
C CYS A 383 7.35 -1.14 -5.42
N MET A 384 6.86 0.02 -5.89
CA MET A 384 5.48 0.20 -6.34
C MET A 384 5.12 -0.72 -7.50
N ASP A 385 5.99 -0.78 -8.50
CA ASP A 385 5.72 -1.51 -9.73
C ASP A 385 5.82 -3.03 -9.55
N ASN A 386 6.58 -3.48 -8.57
CA ASN A 386 6.80 -4.89 -8.24
C ASN A 386 6.14 -5.33 -6.92
N LYS A 387 5.26 -4.51 -6.33
CA LYS A 387 4.67 -4.75 -5.00
C LYS A 387 4.04 -6.14 -4.82
N ARG A 388 3.37 -6.66 -5.84
CA ARG A 388 2.76 -8.00 -5.79
C ARG A 388 3.80 -9.11 -5.75
N LEU A 389 4.84 -9.00 -6.57
CA LEU A 389 5.95 -9.95 -6.62
C LEU A 389 6.74 -9.94 -5.30
N LEU A 390 6.96 -8.76 -4.75
CA LEU A 390 7.67 -8.57 -3.48
C LEU A 390 6.82 -8.90 -2.25
N GLY A 391 5.52 -9.17 -2.43
CA GLY A 391 4.61 -9.44 -1.33
C GLY A 391 4.32 -8.23 -0.43
N LEU A 392 4.53 -7.01 -0.95
CA LEU A 392 4.24 -5.78 -0.21
C LEU A 392 2.75 -5.53 -0.15
N LYS A 393 2.25 -5.34 1.05
CA LYS A 393 0.83 -5.13 1.31
C LYS A 393 0.51 -3.65 1.36
N LYS A 394 -0.53 -3.28 0.66
CA LYS A 394 -1.54 -2.31 1.09
C LYS A 394 -2.90 -2.75 0.65
#